data_41c17f51f071b698400c0d292925bcef
#
_entry.id   41c17f51f071b698400c0d292925bcef
#
_cell.length_a   1.000
_cell.length_b   1.000
_cell.length_c   1.000
_cell.angle_alpha   90.00
_cell.angle_beta   90.00
_cell.angle_gamma   90.00
#
_symmetry.space_group_name_H-M   'P 1'
#
loop_
_entity.id
_entity.type
_entity.pdbx_description
1 polymer ?
#
loop_
_entity_poly.entity_id
_entity_poly.type
_entity_poly.pdbx_seq_one_letter_code
_entity_poly.pdbx_strand_id
1 'polypeptide(L)'
;MAAGLDATVLHPATVGPCIADGIPIEVRHLSEPLSNPAATTIGPDLITDSGLLAAACTMDVCAIEVTFPPVGTPGTQQAALLTQLANHGLSVHASLSWVDGIRLIVDASGVKAVEASLRVLGMEVNRVGEASAMITFIGSWKDPEAWLHDLSMDDVDVVDHDTRRIRVLVPRDHVKLALEQTARTSSWLAKA
;
A
#
# COMPACT_ATOMS: atom_id res chain seq x y z
N MET A 1 -9.15 8.13 -2.37
CA MET A 1 -7.87 7.47 -2.06
C MET A 1 -7.87 5.96 -2.35
N ALA A 2 -8.96 5.23 -2.12
CA ALA A 2 -9.03 3.78 -2.43
C ALA A 2 -8.72 3.43 -3.90
N ALA A 3 -9.06 4.30 -4.85
CA ALA A 3 -8.80 4.08 -6.28
C ALA A 3 -7.30 4.09 -6.68
N GLY A 4 -6.42 4.56 -5.79
CA GLY A 4 -4.96 4.50 -6.00
C GLY A 4 -4.30 3.26 -5.42
N LEU A 5 -5.08 2.29 -4.94
CA LEU A 5 -4.60 1.09 -4.25
C LEU A 5 -4.88 -0.18 -5.08
N ASP A 6 -4.59 -0.18 -6.39
CA ASP A 6 -4.87 -1.29 -7.32
C ASP A 6 -6.35 -1.71 -7.39
N ALA A 7 -7.26 -0.87 -6.88
CA ALA A 7 -8.69 -1.09 -7.03
C ALA A 7 -9.10 -0.85 -8.49
N THR A 8 -9.50 -1.92 -9.17
CA THR A 8 -9.83 -1.91 -10.61
C THR A 8 -11.19 -1.29 -10.94
N VAL A 9 -12.02 -0.99 -9.93
CA VAL A 9 -13.41 -0.51 -10.12
C VAL A 9 -13.47 0.98 -10.42
N LEU A 10 -12.58 1.79 -9.83
CA LEU A 10 -12.53 3.24 -10.02
C LEU A 10 -11.14 3.70 -10.43
N HIS A 11 -11.06 4.46 -11.51
CA HIS A 11 -9.80 5.09 -11.91
C HIS A 11 -9.48 6.28 -10.99
N PRO A 12 -8.21 6.41 -10.48
CA PRO A 12 -7.83 7.51 -9.57
C PRO A 12 -8.16 8.91 -10.09
N ALA A 13 -8.04 9.12 -11.41
CA ALA A 13 -8.37 10.40 -12.05
C ALA A 13 -9.86 10.79 -11.94
N THR A 14 -10.76 9.85 -11.65
CA THR A 14 -12.18 10.13 -11.45
C THR A 14 -12.46 10.58 -10.02
N VAL A 15 -11.78 9.97 -9.04
CA VAL A 15 -12.05 10.21 -7.61
C VAL A 15 -11.59 11.58 -7.17
N GLY A 16 -10.40 12.01 -7.59
CA GLY A 16 -9.81 13.28 -7.17
C GLY A 16 -10.71 14.50 -7.46
N PRO A 17 -11.14 14.74 -8.70
CA PRO A 17 -12.05 15.83 -9.05
C PRO A 17 -13.37 15.78 -8.28
N CYS A 18 -14.00 14.60 -8.19
CA CYS A 18 -15.27 14.47 -7.49
C CYS A 18 -15.14 14.85 -6.00
N ILE A 19 -14.07 14.43 -5.32
CA ILE A 19 -13.83 14.83 -3.92
C ILE A 19 -13.58 16.33 -3.82
N ALA A 20 -12.79 16.92 -4.72
CA ALA A 20 -12.49 18.36 -4.72
C ALA A 20 -13.76 19.22 -4.88
N ASP A 21 -14.70 18.76 -5.70
CA ASP A 21 -15.95 19.46 -5.98
C ASP A 21 -17.11 19.06 -5.03
N GLY A 22 -16.83 18.20 -4.03
CA GLY A 22 -17.85 17.73 -3.08
C GLY A 22 -18.90 16.80 -3.69
N ILE A 23 -18.59 16.15 -4.82
CA ILE A 23 -19.52 15.26 -5.54
C ILE A 23 -19.37 13.84 -5.02
N PRO A 24 -20.40 13.22 -4.41
CA PRO A 24 -20.34 11.84 -3.97
C PRO A 24 -20.33 10.88 -5.17
N ILE A 25 -19.52 9.82 -5.09
CA ILE A 25 -19.49 8.74 -6.07
C ILE A 25 -20.18 7.53 -5.45
N GLU A 26 -21.17 6.98 -6.13
CA GLU A 26 -21.80 5.73 -5.72
C GLU A 26 -21.34 4.58 -6.63
N VAL A 27 -20.86 3.49 -6.00
CA VAL A 27 -20.52 2.25 -6.67
C VAL A 27 -21.60 1.22 -6.36
N ARG A 28 -22.25 0.72 -7.42
CA ARG A 28 -23.36 -0.22 -7.32
C ARG A 28 -23.13 -1.45 -8.20
N HIS A 29 -23.74 -2.56 -7.85
CA HIS A 29 -23.77 -3.70 -8.75
C HIS A 29 -24.73 -3.41 -9.92
N LEU A 30 -24.33 -3.75 -11.15
CA LEU A 30 -25.07 -3.39 -12.37
C LEU A 30 -26.50 -3.96 -12.44
N SER A 31 -26.73 -5.11 -11.80
CA SER A 31 -28.05 -5.77 -11.76
C SER A 31 -28.95 -5.28 -10.63
N GLU A 32 -28.50 -4.38 -9.77
CA GLU A 32 -29.31 -3.88 -8.66
C GLU A 32 -30.09 -2.62 -9.05
N PRO A 33 -31.38 -2.54 -8.68
CA PRO A 33 -32.17 -1.34 -8.94
C PRO A 33 -31.63 -0.14 -8.16
N LEU A 34 -31.75 1.05 -8.73
CA LEU A 34 -31.31 2.32 -8.11
C LEU A 34 -31.98 2.61 -6.77
N SER A 35 -33.12 1.98 -6.50
CA SER A 35 -33.83 2.07 -5.21
C SER A 35 -33.22 1.21 -4.10
N ASN A 36 -32.28 0.32 -4.40
CA ASN A 36 -31.61 -0.47 -3.38
C ASN A 36 -30.58 0.39 -2.63
N PRO A 37 -30.66 0.51 -1.29
CA PRO A 37 -29.70 1.27 -0.50
C PRO A 37 -28.29 0.64 -0.44
N ALA A 38 -28.11 -0.60 -0.91
CA ALA A 38 -26.84 -1.30 -0.92
C ALA A 38 -25.89 -0.72 -1.99
N ALA A 39 -25.31 0.43 -1.70
CA ALA A 39 -24.27 1.06 -2.52
C ALA A 39 -23.05 1.40 -1.67
N THR A 40 -21.88 1.36 -2.27
CA THR A 40 -20.69 1.97 -1.66
C THR A 40 -20.62 3.42 -2.08
N THR A 41 -20.80 4.33 -1.14
CA THR A 41 -20.69 5.77 -1.37
C THR A 41 -19.29 6.25 -0.99
N ILE A 42 -18.66 7.00 -1.89
CA ILE A 42 -17.36 7.65 -1.68
C ILE A 42 -17.62 9.15 -1.73
N GLY A 43 -17.33 9.85 -0.64
CA GLY A 43 -17.56 11.30 -0.56
C GLY A 43 -16.73 11.95 0.55
N PRO A 44 -16.68 13.30 0.56
CA PRO A 44 -15.89 14.06 1.52
C PRO A 44 -16.39 13.93 2.96
N ASP A 45 -17.69 13.71 3.16
CA ASP A 45 -18.34 13.70 4.48
C ASP A 45 -18.25 12.36 5.22
N LEU A 46 -17.61 11.36 4.61
CA LEU A 46 -17.47 10.02 5.18
C LEU A 46 -16.19 9.85 6.04
N ILE A 47 -15.45 10.92 6.28
CA ILE A 47 -14.30 10.90 7.18
C ILE A 47 -14.84 10.97 8.61
N THR A 48 -15.12 9.82 9.20
CA THR A 48 -15.38 9.71 10.63
C THR A 48 -14.09 9.99 11.42
N ASP A 49 -14.25 10.51 12.64
CA ASP A 49 -13.17 11.09 13.46
C ASP A 49 -12.02 10.15 13.85
N SER A 50 -12.15 8.85 13.62
CA SER A 50 -11.06 7.89 13.84
C SER A 50 -11.38 6.50 13.30
N GLY A 51 -10.36 5.80 12.83
CA GLY A 51 -10.43 4.37 12.50
C GLY A 51 -10.16 4.05 11.04
N LEU A 52 -10.27 2.76 10.73
CA LEU A 52 -10.07 2.20 9.40
C LEU A 52 -11.24 2.56 8.48
N LEU A 53 -10.94 3.07 7.29
CA LEU A 53 -11.90 3.39 6.22
C LEU A 53 -11.89 2.38 5.09
N ALA A 54 -10.72 1.86 4.76
CA ALA A 54 -10.54 0.89 3.68
C ALA A 54 -9.28 0.07 3.88
N ALA A 55 -9.25 -1.12 3.31
CA ALA A 55 -8.05 -1.91 3.14
C ALA A 55 -7.95 -2.39 1.69
N ALA A 56 -6.74 -2.42 1.15
CA ALA A 56 -6.43 -3.03 -0.13
C ALA A 56 -5.27 -3.98 0.04
N CYS A 57 -5.27 -5.07 -0.72
CA CYS A 57 -4.24 -6.10 -0.65
C CYS A 57 -3.62 -6.29 -2.03
N THR A 58 -2.30 -6.16 -2.11
CA THR A 58 -1.50 -6.51 -3.29
C THR A 58 -0.80 -7.82 -2.98
N MET A 59 -1.14 -8.87 -3.72
CA MET A 59 -0.56 -10.19 -3.54
C MET A 59 0.77 -10.31 -4.29
N ASP A 60 1.57 -11.30 -3.89
CA ASP A 60 2.79 -11.70 -4.62
C ASP A 60 3.83 -10.59 -4.75
N VAL A 61 4.03 -9.85 -3.68
CA VAL A 61 5.08 -8.84 -3.58
C VAL A 61 6.29 -9.37 -2.82
N CYS A 62 7.43 -8.74 -3.03
CA CYS A 62 8.70 -9.07 -2.38
C CYS A 62 9.41 -7.78 -1.95
N ALA A 63 9.99 -7.79 -0.75
CA ALA A 63 10.83 -6.71 -0.27
C ALA A 63 12.29 -6.95 -0.71
N ILE A 64 12.94 -5.94 -1.28
CA ILE A 64 14.34 -5.94 -1.65
C ILE A 64 15.03 -4.80 -0.90
N GLU A 65 16.05 -5.12 -0.13
CA GLU A 65 16.89 -4.14 0.55
C GLU A 65 18.19 -3.93 -0.23
N VAL A 66 18.50 -2.68 -0.48
CA VAL A 66 19.59 -2.25 -1.36
C VAL A 66 20.46 -1.24 -0.64
N THR A 67 21.78 -1.43 -0.68
CA THR A 67 22.75 -0.42 -0.27
C THR A 67 23.23 0.39 -1.46
N PHE A 68 23.27 1.69 -1.29
CA PHE A 68 23.81 2.60 -2.28
C PHE A 68 25.34 2.58 -2.27
N PRO A 69 25.98 2.66 -3.45
CA PRO A 69 27.44 2.82 -3.51
C PRO A 69 27.86 4.15 -2.86
N PRO A 70 29.08 4.26 -2.32
CA PRO A 70 29.55 5.45 -1.60
C PRO A 70 29.89 6.62 -2.57
N VAL A 71 29.24 6.68 -3.71
CA VAL A 71 29.48 7.70 -4.76
C VAL A 71 28.17 8.41 -5.08
N GLY A 72 28.18 9.73 -5.02
CA GLY A 72 26.99 10.55 -5.26
C GLY A 72 26.18 10.81 -3.98
N THR A 73 25.00 11.39 -4.15
CA THR A 73 24.07 11.61 -3.03
C THR A 73 22.96 10.56 -3.01
N PRO A 74 22.40 10.21 -1.85
CA PRO A 74 21.29 9.26 -1.77
C PRO A 74 20.13 9.60 -2.70
N GLY A 75 19.77 10.88 -2.80
CA GLY A 75 18.68 11.32 -3.68
C GLY A 75 18.96 11.09 -5.17
N THR A 76 20.18 11.32 -5.63
CA THR A 76 20.56 11.05 -7.04
C THR A 76 20.57 9.57 -7.34
N GLN A 77 21.02 8.74 -6.41
CA GLN A 77 21.04 7.29 -6.54
C GLN A 77 19.64 6.70 -6.55
N GLN A 78 18.77 7.17 -5.68
CA GLN A 78 17.36 6.78 -5.65
C GLN A 78 16.66 7.17 -6.97
N ALA A 79 16.87 8.39 -7.46
CA ALA A 79 16.28 8.83 -8.72
C ALA A 79 16.77 7.99 -9.90
N ALA A 80 18.07 7.69 -9.98
CA ALA A 80 18.63 6.82 -11.00
C ALA A 80 18.03 5.41 -10.95
N LEU A 81 17.90 4.85 -9.75
CA LEU A 81 17.28 3.53 -9.54
C LEU A 81 15.82 3.51 -10.01
N LEU A 82 14.98 4.42 -9.53
CA LEU A 82 13.57 4.45 -9.90
C LEU A 82 13.37 4.68 -11.40
N THR A 83 14.23 5.53 -12.02
CA THR A 83 14.22 5.74 -13.47
C THR A 83 14.59 4.46 -14.22
N GLN A 84 15.62 3.75 -13.76
CA GLN A 84 16.05 2.48 -14.37
C GLN A 84 14.93 1.42 -14.29
N LEU A 85 14.29 1.29 -13.14
CA LEU A 85 13.18 0.36 -12.96
C LEU A 85 11.99 0.70 -13.86
N ALA A 86 11.62 1.99 -13.94
CA ALA A 86 10.56 2.48 -14.80
C ALA A 86 10.84 2.22 -16.29
N ASN A 87 12.09 2.42 -16.75
CA ASN A 87 12.49 2.16 -18.13
C ASN A 87 12.38 0.68 -18.52
N HIS A 88 12.47 -0.22 -17.54
CA HIS A 88 12.27 -1.65 -17.73
C HIS A 88 10.83 -2.11 -17.47
N GLY A 89 9.89 -1.18 -17.23
CA GLY A 89 8.49 -1.49 -16.95
C GLY A 89 8.27 -2.21 -15.61
N LEU A 90 9.21 -2.08 -14.67
CA LEU A 90 9.14 -2.71 -13.35
C LEU A 90 8.37 -1.81 -12.39
N SER A 91 7.30 -2.33 -11.82
CA SER A 91 6.48 -1.61 -10.84
C SER A 91 7.11 -1.64 -9.46
N VAL A 92 7.10 -0.49 -8.79
CA VAL A 92 7.47 -0.33 -7.38
C VAL A 92 6.21 0.08 -6.61
N HIS A 93 5.71 -0.81 -5.76
CA HIS A 93 4.49 -0.56 -4.96
C HIS A 93 4.75 0.37 -3.78
N ALA A 94 5.95 0.25 -3.21
CA ALA A 94 6.41 1.10 -2.11
C ALA A 94 7.92 1.21 -2.10
N SER A 95 8.43 2.31 -1.56
CA SER A 95 9.85 2.49 -1.29
C SER A 95 10.06 3.23 0.03
N LEU A 96 11.02 2.76 0.80
CA LEU A 96 11.46 3.38 2.05
C LEU A 96 12.96 3.61 1.96
N SER A 97 13.39 4.86 2.06
CA SER A 97 14.79 5.25 1.93
C SER A 97 15.40 5.63 3.26
N TRP A 98 16.66 5.32 3.45
CA TRP A 98 17.51 5.80 4.53
C TRP A 98 18.82 6.36 3.96
N VAL A 99 19.75 6.74 4.83
CA VAL A 99 20.96 7.51 4.43
C VAL A 99 21.79 6.81 3.36
N ASP A 100 21.95 5.49 3.44
CA ASP A 100 22.85 4.68 2.60
C ASP A 100 22.12 3.55 1.85
N GLY A 101 20.80 3.61 1.76
CA GLY A 101 20.05 2.55 1.10
C GLY A 101 18.58 2.83 0.88
N ILE A 102 17.91 1.82 0.34
CA ILE A 102 16.47 1.84 0.06
C ILE A 102 15.91 0.42 0.17
N ARG A 103 14.70 0.33 0.71
CA ARG A 103 13.87 -0.86 0.61
C ARG A 103 12.82 -0.64 -0.47
N LEU A 104 12.71 -1.58 -1.38
CA LEU A 104 11.72 -1.58 -2.45
C LEU A 104 10.73 -2.71 -2.22
N ILE A 105 9.46 -2.44 -2.44
CA ILE A 105 8.42 -3.47 -2.52
C ILE A 105 8.03 -3.58 -3.99
N VAL A 106 8.26 -4.73 -4.58
CA VAL A 106 8.07 -5.00 -6.01
C VAL A 106 7.29 -6.30 -6.22
N ASP A 107 6.82 -6.56 -7.43
CA ASP A 107 6.21 -7.84 -7.76
C ASP A 107 7.22 -8.98 -7.60
N ALA A 108 6.84 -10.07 -6.95
CA ALA A 108 7.72 -11.22 -6.73
C ALA A 108 8.27 -11.80 -8.04
N SER A 109 7.46 -11.76 -9.11
CA SER A 109 7.88 -12.18 -10.47
C SER A 109 8.96 -11.28 -11.07
N GLY A 110 9.04 -10.01 -10.65
CA GLY A 110 9.98 -9.00 -11.14
C GLY A 110 11.34 -9.00 -10.45
N VAL A 111 11.51 -9.72 -9.34
CA VAL A 111 12.70 -9.66 -8.47
C VAL A 111 14.01 -9.82 -9.25
N LYS A 112 14.11 -10.83 -10.13
CA LYS A 112 15.33 -11.07 -10.93
C LYS A 112 15.67 -9.92 -11.87
N ALA A 113 14.66 -9.26 -12.44
CA ALA A 113 14.86 -8.11 -13.32
C ALA A 113 15.27 -6.86 -12.52
N VAL A 114 14.72 -6.70 -11.31
CA VAL A 114 15.14 -5.65 -10.37
C VAL A 114 16.60 -5.86 -9.98
N GLU A 115 17.00 -7.07 -9.56
CA GLU A 115 18.40 -7.38 -9.24
C GLU A 115 19.36 -7.10 -10.40
N ALA A 116 18.96 -7.43 -11.63
CA ALA A 116 19.78 -7.13 -12.82
C ALA A 116 19.94 -5.62 -13.01
N SER A 117 18.88 -4.84 -12.82
CA SER A 117 18.91 -3.37 -12.90
C SER A 117 19.80 -2.76 -11.81
N LEU A 118 19.74 -3.28 -10.60
CA LEU A 118 20.58 -2.86 -9.47
C LEU A 118 22.07 -3.08 -9.75
N ARG A 119 22.43 -4.23 -10.31
CA ARG A 119 23.82 -4.54 -10.68
C ARG A 119 24.37 -3.57 -11.71
N VAL A 120 23.56 -3.16 -12.70
CA VAL A 120 23.96 -2.16 -13.72
C VAL A 120 24.31 -0.82 -13.06
N LEU A 121 23.63 -0.46 -11.98
CA LEU A 121 23.86 0.77 -11.21
C LEU A 121 24.98 0.62 -10.15
N GLY A 122 25.60 -0.56 -10.04
CA GLY A 122 26.60 -0.82 -9.02
C GLY A 122 26.05 -0.83 -7.58
N MET A 123 24.76 -1.09 -7.45
CA MET A 123 24.08 -1.17 -6.15
C MET A 123 24.13 -2.60 -5.61
N GLU A 124 24.29 -2.74 -4.30
CA GLU A 124 24.36 -4.04 -3.63
C GLU A 124 22.99 -4.44 -3.08
N VAL A 125 22.57 -5.66 -3.40
CA VAL A 125 21.37 -6.27 -2.82
C VAL A 125 21.75 -6.97 -1.52
N ASN A 126 21.27 -6.45 -0.39
CA ASN A 126 21.59 -7.01 0.93
C ASN A 126 20.63 -8.14 1.30
N ARG A 127 19.37 -7.98 0.93
CA ARG A 127 18.31 -8.92 1.27
C ARG A 127 17.21 -8.94 0.23
N VAL A 128 16.75 -10.15 -0.09
CA VAL A 128 15.51 -10.39 -0.82
C VAL A 128 14.59 -11.15 0.14
N GLY A 129 13.45 -10.58 0.46
CA GLY A 129 12.44 -11.20 1.32
C GLY A 129 11.69 -12.31 0.60
N GLU A 130 10.91 -13.07 1.34
CA GLU A 130 9.98 -14.06 0.78
C GLU A 130 8.78 -13.36 0.09
N ALA A 131 8.14 -14.11 -0.82
CA ALA A 131 6.94 -13.63 -1.47
C ALA A 131 5.79 -13.51 -0.45
N SER A 132 5.31 -12.30 -0.30
CA SER A 132 4.35 -11.86 0.72
C SER A 132 3.16 -11.16 0.09
N ALA A 133 2.23 -10.71 0.89
CA ALA A 133 1.19 -9.77 0.50
C ALA A 133 1.43 -8.42 1.18
N MET A 134 1.23 -7.33 0.46
CA MET A 134 1.21 -5.99 1.03
C MET A 134 -0.23 -5.57 1.29
N ILE A 135 -0.56 -5.29 2.54
CA ILE A 135 -1.85 -4.71 2.91
C ILE A 135 -1.65 -3.23 3.15
N THR A 136 -2.47 -2.44 2.49
CA THR A 136 -2.54 -0.99 2.68
C THR A 136 -3.84 -0.65 3.38
N PHE A 137 -3.74 -0.16 4.59
CA PHE A 137 -4.86 0.36 5.36
C PHE A 137 -4.97 1.87 5.14
N ILE A 138 -6.17 2.34 4.89
CA ILE A 138 -6.52 3.76 4.78
C ILE A 138 -7.47 4.08 5.91
N GLY A 139 -7.19 5.16 6.63
CA GLY A 139 -8.01 5.54 7.76
C GLY A 139 -7.65 6.92 8.31
N SER A 140 -8.00 7.13 9.57
CA SER A 140 -7.57 8.27 10.34
C SER A 140 -7.14 7.78 11.72
N TRP A 141 -5.87 7.85 12.01
CA TRP A 141 -5.29 7.39 13.27
C TRP A 141 -4.62 8.56 13.98
N LYS A 142 -4.93 8.72 15.26
CA LYS A 142 -4.20 9.64 16.14
C LYS A 142 -2.81 9.09 16.46
N ASP A 143 -2.73 7.79 16.61
CA ASP A 143 -1.52 7.04 16.91
C ASP A 143 -1.49 5.75 16.04
N PRO A 144 -0.83 5.80 14.87
CA PRO A 144 -0.69 4.63 14.00
C PRO A 144 0.11 3.50 14.64
N GLU A 145 1.11 3.82 15.48
CA GLU A 145 1.97 2.83 16.13
C GLU A 145 1.20 2.03 17.19
N ALA A 146 0.39 2.71 18.01
CA ALA A 146 -0.49 2.05 18.96
C ALA A 146 -1.49 1.12 18.24
N TRP A 147 -2.07 1.56 17.14
CA TRP A 147 -2.97 0.74 16.34
C TRP A 147 -2.28 -0.50 15.76
N LEU A 148 -1.05 -0.36 15.25
CA LEU A 148 -0.24 -1.48 14.76
C LEU A 148 0.06 -2.49 15.88
N HIS A 149 0.38 -1.99 17.06
CA HIS A 149 0.61 -2.84 18.24
C HIS A 149 -0.65 -3.61 18.65
N ASP A 150 -1.82 -2.99 18.55
CA ASP A 150 -3.10 -3.62 18.89
C ASP A 150 -3.51 -4.70 17.88
N LEU A 151 -2.97 -4.68 16.66
CA LEU A 151 -3.19 -5.76 15.69
C LEU A 151 -2.60 -7.11 16.17
N SER A 152 -1.70 -7.11 17.15
CA SER A 152 -1.12 -8.30 17.80
C SER A 152 -0.69 -9.39 16.81
N MET A 153 -0.07 -8.99 15.71
CA MET A 153 0.39 -9.91 14.67
C MET A 153 1.93 -10.04 14.73
N ASP A 154 2.40 -11.21 15.10
CA ASP A 154 3.84 -11.47 15.31
C ASP A 154 4.67 -11.42 14.02
N ASP A 155 4.04 -11.61 12.85
CA ASP A 155 4.73 -11.72 11.54
C ASP A 155 4.41 -10.54 10.60
N VAL A 156 4.09 -9.37 11.15
CA VAL A 156 3.84 -8.17 10.35
C VAL A 156 5.10 -7.32 10.23
N ASP A 157 5.53 -7.09 9.01
CA ASP A 157 6.62 -6.18 8.70
C ASP A 157 6.04 -4.83 8.22
N VAL A 158 6.22 -3.79 9.03
CA VAL A 158 5.71 -2.45 8.72
C VAL A 158 6.55 -1.83 7.61
N VAL A 159 5.92 -1.51 6.48
CA VAL A 159 6.58 -0.85 5.36
C VAL A 159 6.70 0.64 5.62
N ASP A 160 5.58 1.30 5.84
CA ASP A 160 5.49 2.70 6.24
C ASP A 160 4.14 3.01 6.89
N HIS A 161 4.06 4.13 7.59
CA HIS A 161 2.82 4.63 8.14
C HIS A 161 2.81 6.15 8.26
N ASP A 162 1.62 6.71 8.18
CA ASP A 162 1.29 8.08 8.56
C ASP A 162 -0.10 8.12 9.21
N THR A 163 -0.63 9.28 9.53
CA THR A 163 -1.94 9.42 10.17
C THR A 163 -3.12 9.02 9.30
N ARG A 164 -2.90 8.70 8.04
CA ARG A 164 -3.95 8.35 7.06
C ARG A 164 -3.73 7.05 6.33
N ARG A 165 -2.52 6.53 6.36
CA ARG A 165 -2.15 5.30 5.65
C ARG A 165 -1.16 4.49 6.46
N ILE A 166 -1.38 3.18 6.50
CA ILE A 166 -0.46 2.20 7.07
C ILE A 166 -0.28 1.10 6.03
N ARG A 167 0.97 0.78 5.69
CA ARG A 167 1.31 -0.34 4.81
C ARG A 167 2.12 -1.37 5.56
N VAL A 168 1.72 -2.62 5.42
CA VAL A 168 2.38 -3.75 6.05
C VAL A 168 2.59 -4.88 5.05
N LEU A 169 3.67 -5.65 5.24
CA LEU A 169 3.86 -6.94 4.60
C LEU A 169 3.42 -8.04 5.57
N VAL A 170 2.69 -8.99 5.05
CA VAL A 170 2.26 -10.18 5.80
C VAL A 170 2.52 -11.43 4.95
N PRO A 171 2.82 -12.59 5.56
CA PRO A 171 2.82 -13.86 4.86
C PRO A 171 1.49 -14.08 4.13
N ARG A 172 1.53 -14.72 2.96
CA ARG A 172 0.32 -14.90 2.12
C ARG A 172 -0.84 -15.60 2.83
N ASP A 173 -0.53 -16.60 3.63
CA ASP A 173 -1.48 -17.37 4.41
C ASP A 173 -2.07 -16.58 5.59
N HIS A 174 -1.41 -15.51 6.03
CA HIS A 174 -1.88 -14.65 7.11
C HIS A 174 -2.77 -13.49 6.65
N VAL A 175 -2.94 -13.25 5.35
CA VAL A 175 -3.74 -12.12 4.81
C VAL A 175 -5.17 -12.13 5.36
N LYS A 176 -5.83 -13.29 5.33
CA LYS A 176 -7.19 -13.41 5.84
C LYS A 176 -7.27 -13.09 7.33
N LEU A 177 -6.34 -13.61 8.11
CA LEU A 177 -6.26 -13.35 9.55
C LEU A 177 -6.03 -11.86 9.83
N ALA A 178 -5.12 -11.21 9.09
CA ALA A 178 -4.83 -9.80 9.20
C ALA A 178 -6.07 -8.94 8.96
N LEU A 179 -6.80 -9.22 7.89
CA LEU A 179 -8.02 -8.49 7.56
C LEU A 179 -9.15 -8.73 8.58
N GLU A 180 -9.30 -9.96 9.09
CA GLU A 180 -10.29 -10.29 10.12
C GLU A 180 -9.98 -9.60 11.47
N GLN A 181 -8.71 -9.57 11.88
CA GLN A 181 -8.29 -8.87 13.09
C GLN A 181 -8.52 -7.37 12.96
N THR A 182 -8.14 -6.81 11.84
CA THR A 182 -8.36 -5.39 11.53
C THR A 182 -9.85 -5.04 11.56
N ALA A 183 -10.71 -5.89 11.04
CA ALA A 183 -12.16 -5.70 11.08
C ALA A 183 -12.73 -5.73 12.50
N ARG A 184 -12.14 -6.50 13.41
CA ARG A 184 -12.56 -6.59 14.83
C ARG A 184 -12.13 -5.38 15.66
N THR A 185 -10.93 -4.85 15.40
CA THR A 185 -10.41 -3.68 16.13
C THR A 185 -11.04 -2.37 15.65
N SER A 186 -11.59 -2.34 14.44
CA SER A 186 -12.33 -1.18 13.95
C SER A 186 -13.80 -1.31 14.41
N SER A 187 -14.29 -0.32 15.12
CA SER A 187 -15.72 -0.18 15.55
C SER A 187 -16.75 -0.17 14.39
N TRP A 188 -16.32 -0.49 13.23
CA TRP A 188 -16.97 -0.52 11.93
C TRP A 188 -18.07 -1.60 11.83
N LEU A 189 -17.80 -2.81 12.37
CA LEU A 189 -18.74 -3.92 12.34
C LEU A 189 -19.82 -3.83 13.42
N ALA A 190 -19.70 -2.92 14.38
CA ALA A 190 -20.70 -2.74 15.42
C ALA A 190 -21.93 -1.92 14.99
N LYS A 191 -21.95 -1.42 13.74
CA LYS A 191 -23.03 -0.59 13.19
C LYS A 191 -23.64 -1.10 11.89
N ALA A 192 -23.30 -2.32 11.46
CA ALA A 192 -23.90 -2.95 10.28
C ALA A 192 -25.02 -3.91 10.63
#